data_5c9b98a6391509631cdde72e283bec8d
#
_entry.id   5c9b98a6391509631cdde72e283bec8d
#
_cell.length_a   1.000
_cell.length_b   1.000
_cell.length_c   1.000
_cell.angle_alpha   90.00
_cell.angle_beta   90.00
_cell.angle_gamma   90.00
#
_symmetry.space_group_name_H-M   'P 1'
#
loop_
_entity.id
_entity.type
_entity.pdbx_description
1 polymer ?
#
loop_
_entity_poly.entity_id
_entity_poly.type
_entity_poly.pdbx_seq_one_letter_code
_entity_poly.pdbx_strand_id
1 'polypeptide(L)'
;DKYSREKLNGGLENLSSYYLDRGYIRFNIDSTQVAITPDRKAVYITVNVTEGEKYKVTTVDLSGDIVVPESEMRAYLLLRDGQDFSQVQVTNTEEMITQRLGVEGYTFAKVNGIPEIDDEKKTVALKFFVDPGKRTYVRRIEFRGNTKSVDEVLRREMRQMESAPASSAQIEQSRVRLERLGFFKEVKAENVEVPGTDDMIDVQYTVEEQSSGSIGASVGYAQDAGLILGANLQQNNFLGTGKQVGIGLNSSKYQDLYSFNYVNPYFTEDGVSRGFSVFYRSTDLEEINVASYTTDTVGGTMSFGYPISETQRLGLRVGDHRPEVRAAGA
;
A
#
# COMPACT_ATOMS: atom_id res chain seq x y z
N ASP A 1 -25.75 -19.04 -7.98
CA ASP A 1 -24.41 -19.23 -7.38
C ASP A 1 -24.18 -20.70 -7.09
N LYS A 2 -22.91 -21.16 -7.22
CA LYS A 2 -22.58 -22.55 -6.87
C LYS A 2 -22.41 -22.63 -5.35
N TYR A 3 -22.96 -23.66 -4.73
CA TYR A 3 -22.76 -23.98 -3.33
C TYR A 3 -21.26 -24.25 -3.04
N SER A 4 -20.75 -23.66 -1.98
CA SER A 4 -19.43 -23.94 -1.40
C SER A 4 -19.56 -23.93 0.11
N ARG A 5 -18.97 -24.92 0.77
CA ARG A 5 -18.96 -25.02 2.23
C ARG A 5 -18.23 -23.81 2.87
N GLU A 6 -17.18 -23.34 2.22
CA GLU A 6 -16.42 -22.16 2.66
C GLU A 6 -17.28 -20.90 2.63
N LYS A 7 -18.05 -20.69 1.54
CA LYS A 7 -18.98 -19.55 1.44
C LYS A 7 -20.11 -19.63 2.47
N LEU A 8 -20.60 -20.84 2.77
CA LEU A 8 -21.60 -21.03 3.81
C LEU A 8 -21.03 -20.67 5.18
N ASN A 9 -19.85 -21.19 5.53
CA ASN A 9 -19.18 -20.88 6.82
C ASN A 9 -18.93 -19.37 6.95
N GLY A 10 -18.38 -18.71 5.92
CA GLY A 10 -18.21 -17.27 5.93
C GLY A 10 -19.54 -16.50 6.07
N GLY A 11 -20.62 -17.01 5.49
CA GLY A 11 -21.96 -16.45 5.66
C GLY A 11 -22.49 -16.59 7.10
N LEU A 12 -22.23 -17.73 7.75
CA LEU A 12 -22.61 -17.96 9.15
C LEU A 12 -21.79 -17.08 10.12
N GLU A 13 -20.49 -16.93 9.87
CA GLU A 13 -19.63 -16.00 10.62
C GLU A 13 -20.12 -14.55 10.49
N ASN A 14 -20.45 -14.11 9.27
CA ASN A 14 -21.01 -12.78 9.04
C ASN A 14 -22.36 -12.59 9.75
N LEU A 15 -23.20 -13.62 9.80
CA LEU A 15 -24.47 -13.58 10.52
C LEU A 15 -24.23 -13.42 12.03
N SER A 16 -23.30 -14.19 12.61
CA SER A 16 -22.90 -14.07 14.01
C SER A 16 -22.37 -12.68 14.33
N SER A 17 -21.45 -12.16 13.51
CA SER A 17 -20.92 -10.80 13.66
C SER A 17 -22.03 -9.76 13.59
N TYR A 18 -22.98 -9.90 12.65
CA TYR A 18 -24.10 -8.97 12.50
C TYR A 18 -24.93 -8.83 13.80
N TYR A 19 -25.21 -9.93 14.50
CA TYR A 19 -25.96 -9.91 15.75
C TYR A 19 -25.10 -9.40 16.91
N LEU A 20 -23.86 -9.88 17.05
CA LEU A 20 -22.92 -9.45 18.08
C LEU A 20 -22.64 -7.93 18.02
N ASP A 21 -22.62 -7.35 16.82
CA ASP A 21 -22.42 -5.92 16.63
C ASP A 21 -23.64 -5.06 16.95
N ARG A 22 -24.78 -5.68 17.24
CA ARG A 22 -26.05 -5.01 17.55
C ARG A 22 -26.56 -5.27 18.96
N GLY A 23 -25.68 -5.78 19.81
CA GLY A 23 -25.96 -5.98 21.22
C GLY A 23 -26.46 -7.40 21.58
N TYR A 24 -26.57 -8.30 20.65
CA TYR A 24 -27.04 -9.66 20.91
C TYR A 24 -25.88 -10.59 21.30
N ILE A 25 -25.29 -10.32 22.48
CA ILE A 25 -24.07 -11.02 22.95
C ILE A 25 -24.29 -12.52 23.17
N ARG A 26 -25.56 -12.96 23.36
CA ARG A 26 -25.97 -14.36 23.52
C ARG A 26 -26.47 -14.99 22.22
N PHE A 27 -26.26 -14.35 21.08
CA PHE A 27 -26.59 -14.93 19.78
C PHE A 27 -25.85 -16.25 19.58
N ASN A 28 -26.59 -17.26 19.13
CA ASN A 28 -26.01 -18.57 18.84
C ASN A 28 -26.65 -19.17 17.58
N ILE A 29 -25.86 -19.88 16.80
CA ILE A 29 -26.32 -20.72 15.70
C ILE A 29 -26.47 -22.13 16.24
N ASP A 30 -27.72 -22.57 16.46
CA ASP A 30 -28.02 -23.84 17.09
C ASP A 30 -27.76 -25.01 16.15
N SER A 31 -28.12 -24.87 14.88
CA SER A 31 -27.83 -25.89 13.88
C SER A 31 -27.88 -25.34 12.46
N THR A 32 -27.12 -25.97 11.58
CA THR A 32 -27.14 -25.71 10.14
C THR A 32 -27.38 -27.00 9.37
N GLN A 33 -28.42 -27.05 8.58
CA GLN A 33 -28.79 -28.20 7.74
C GLN A 33 -28.65 -27.82 6.28
N VAL A 34 -28.04 -28.71 5.50
CA VAL A 34 -27.87 -28.54 4.06
C VAL A 34 -28.51 -29.75 3.36
N ALA A 35 -29.54 -29.49 2.58
CA ALA A 35 -30.23 -30.50 1.76
C ALA A 35 -30.02 -30.23 0.29
N ILE A 36 -29.51 -31.22 -0.44
CA ILE A 36 -29.29 -31.13 -1.90
C ILE A 36 -30.41 -31.92 -2.60
N THR A 37 -31.04 -31.31 -3.61
CA THR A 37 -32.06 -32.00 -4.40
C THR A 37 -31.46 -33.20 -5.14
N PRO A 38 -32.28 -34.28 -5.38
CA PRO A 38 -31.80 -35.47 -6.07
C PRO A 38 -31.23 -35.19 -7.46
N ASP A 39 -31.77 -34.18 -8.16
CA ASP A 39 -31.30 -33.70 -9.47
C ASP A 39 -30.06 -32.78 -9.39
N ARG A 40 -29.56 -32.49 -8.16
CA ARG A 40 -28.41 -31.60 -7.87
C ARG A 40 -28.52 -30.18 -8.44
N LYS A 41 -29.73 -29.71 -8.71
CA LYS A 41 -29.95 -28.35 -9.27
C LYS A 41 -30.20 -27.30 -8.19
N ALA A 42 -30.62 -27.69 -7.00
CA ALA A 42 -30.90 -26.78 -5.90
C ALA A 42 -30.28 -27.27 -4.59
N VAL A 43 -29.94 -26.34 -3.73
CA VAL A 43 -29.49 -26.58 -2.36
C VAL A 43 -30.34 -25.75 -1.42
N TYR A 44 -30.92 -26.40 -0.43
CA TYR A 44 -31.68 -25.77 0.65
C TYR A 44 -30.79 -25.71 1.89
N ILE A 45 -30.68 -24.54 2.45
CA ILE A 45 -29.89 -24.31 3.66
C ILE A 45 -30.86 -23.81 4.73
N THR A 46 -30.94 -24.53 5.84
CA THR A 46 -31.73 -24.14 6.99
C THR A 46 -30.80 -23.86 8.14
N VAL A 47 -30.88 -22.65 8.66
CA VAL A 47 -30.08 -22.21 9.81
C VAL A 47 -31.03 -21.92 10.96
N ASN A 48 -30.91 -22.66 12.04
CA ASN A 48 -31.64 -22.40 13.27
C ASN A 48 -30.81 -21.56 14.19
N VAL A 49 -31.37 -20.47 14.68
CA VAL A 49 -30.65 -19.50 15.51
C VAL A 49 -31.43 -19.16 16.76
N THR A 50 -30.70 -18.88 17.84
CA THR A 50 -31.22 -18.25 19.06
C THR A 50 -30.67 -16.84 19.12
N GLU A 51 -31.51 -15.84 18.90
CA GLU A 51 -31.07 -14.42 18.86
C GLU A 51 -30.65 -13.90 20.25
N GLY A 52 -31.39 -14.30 21.29
CA GLY A 52 -31.23 -13.75 22.62
C GLY A 52 -31.83 -12.33 22.74
N GLU A 53 -31.41 -11.61 23.76
CA GLU A 53 -31.83 -10.24 24.02
C GLU A 53 -30.64 -9.28 23.79
N LYS A 54 -30.95 -7.98 23.66
CA LYS A 54 -29.96 -6.93 23.54
C LYS A 54 -29.37 -6.56 24.89
N TYR A 55 -28.04 -6.40 24.91
CA TYR A 55 -27.27 -5.97 26.08
C TYR A 55 -26.72 -4.58 25.86
N LYS A 56 -26.74 -3.78 26.94
CA LYS A 56 -26.16 -2.44 26.96
C LYS A 56 -24.87 -2.42 27.78
N VAL A 57 -23.92 -1.62 27.33
CA VAL A 57 -22.68 -1.38 28.05
C VAL A 57 -22.96 -0.50 29.27
N THR A 58 -22.47 -0.87 30.44
CA THR A 58 -22.58 -0.07 31.68
C THR A 58 -21.30 0.65 32.04
N THR A 59 -20.17 -0.03 31.90
CA THR A 59 -18.85 0.55 32.21
C THR A 59 -17.83 0.06 31.20
N VAL A 60 -16.85 0.93 30.90
CA VAL A 60 -15.70 0.58 30.08
C VAL A 60 -14.44 1.04 30.78
N ASP A 61 -13.64 0.09 31.26
CA ASP A 61 -12.45 0.34 32.04
C ASP A 61 -11.18 -0.25 31.42
N LEU A 62 -10.04 0.39 31.73
CA LEU A 62 -8.70 -0.07 31.42
C LEU A 62 -8.05 -0.68 32.66
N SER A 63 -7.27 -1.72 32.47
CA SER A 63 -6.49 -2.38 33.52
C SER A 63 -5.22 -3.00 32.97
N GLY A 64 -4.34 -3.45 33.84
CA GLY A 64 -3.05 -4.02 33.45
C GLY A 64 -1.93 -2.98 33.53
N ASP A 65 -0.87 -3.17 32.75
CA ASP A 65 0.30 -2.30 32.77
C ASP A 65 0.17 -1.24 31.66
N ILE A 66 -0.19 -0.01 32.07
CA ILE A 66 -0.44 1.11 31.15
C ILE A 66 0.83 1.94 31.04
N VAL A 67 1.66 1.65 30.01
CA VAL A 67 2.96 2.31 29.76
C VAL A 67 2.85 3.62 28.96
N VAL A 68 1.66 3.95 28.50
CA VAL A 68 1.32 5.21 27.79
C VAL A 68 0.34 6.00 28.65
N PRO A 69 0.28 7.33 28.57
CA PRO A 69 -0.68 8.10 29.38
C PRO A 69 -2.12 7.57 29.29
N GLU A 70 -2.72 7.26 30.42
CA GLU A 70 -4.08 6.66 30.49
C GLU A 70 -5.12 7.50 29.77
N SER A 71 -5.00 8.82 29.83
CA SER A 71 -5.89 9.74 29.12
C SER A 71 -5.87 9.55 27.59
N GLU A 72 -4.71 9.20 27.04
CA GLU A 72 -4.55 8.89 25.63
C GLU A 72 -5.18 7.52 25.30
N MET A 73 -4.93 6.51 26.13
CA MET A 73 -5.50 5.17 25.96
C MET A 73 -7.03 5.20 26.04
N ARG A 74 -7.60 5.97 26.97
CA ARG A 74 -9.05 6.15 27.09
C ARG A 74 -9.68 6.80 25.85
N ALA A 75 -8.94 7.58 25.07
CA ALA A 75 -9.44 8.16 23.82
C ALA A 75 -9.69 7.09 22.72
N TYR A 76 -9.06 5.93 22.82
CA TYR A 76 -9.27 4.81 21.90
C TYR A 76 -10.44 3.91 22.26
N LEU A 77 -11.06 4.08 23.44
CA LEU A 77 -12.25 3.34 23.83
C LEU A 77 -13.45 3.79 22.99
N LEU A 78 -13.90 2.92 22.10
CA LEU A 78 -14.98 3.23 21.15
C LEU A 78 -16.36 3.08 21.79
N LEU A 79 -16.50 2.11 22.71
CA LEU A 79 -17.75 1.89 23.45
C LEU A 79 -17.86 2.82 24.64
N ARG A 80 -19.09 3.23 24.94
CA ARG A 80 -19.43 4.11 26.08
C ARG A 80 -20.63 3.57 26.83
N ASP A 81 -20.77 4.01 28.08
CA ASP A 81 -21.92 3.70 28.92
C ASP A 81 -23.26 4.03 28.23
N GLY A 82 -24.23 3.13 28.36
CA GLY A 82 -25.56 3.22 27.76
C GLY A 82 -25.68 2.80 26.30
N GLN A 83 -24.59 2.57 25.59
CA GLN A 83 -24.62 2.08 24.21
C GLN A 83 -24.95 0.59 24.13
N ASP A 84 -25.48 0.14 22.99
CA ASP A 84 -25.62 -1.29 22.71
C ASP A 84 -24.21 -1.90 22.56
N PHE A 85 -24.02 -3.11 23.06
CA PHE A 85 -22.76 -3.84 22.90
C PHE A 85 -22.44 -4.03 21.41
N SER A 86 -21.17 -3.98 21.05
CA SER A 86 -20.70 -4.26 19.69
C SER A 86 -19.34 -4.93 19.74
N GLN A 87 -19.27 -6.16 19.24
CA GLN A 87 -18.02 -6.94 19.21
C GLN A 87 -16.97 -6.26 18.31
N VAL A 88 -17.38 -5.69 17.16
CA VAL A 88 -16.45 -5.01 16.27
C VAL A 88 -15.81 -3.78 16.95
N GLN A 89 -16.55 -3.06 17.79
CA GLN A 89 -15.98 -1.93 18.53
C GLN A 89 -15.03 -2.40 19.63
N VAL A 90 -15.27 -3.55 20.26
CA VAL A 90 -14.31 -4.17 21.19
C VAL A 90 -13.02 -4.50 20.46
N THR A 91 -13.10 -5.27 19.37
CA THR A 91 -11.92 -5.66 18.57
C THR A 91 -11.16 -4.45 18.04
N ASN A 92 -11.86 -3.45 17.48
CA ASN A 92 -11.21 -2.22 17.00
C ASN A 92 -10.51 -1.46 18.15
N THR A 93 -11.08 -1.43 19.35
CA THR A 93 -10.43 -0.84 20.52
C THR A 93 -9.16 -1.58 20.89
N GLU A 94 -9.20 -2.93 20.92
CA GLU A 94 -8.03 -3.78 21.17
C GLU A 94 -6.91 -3.49 20.14
N GLU A 95 -7.27 -3.44 18.86
CA GLU A 95 -6.33 -3.17 17.77
C GLU A 95 -5.72 -1.75 17.88
N MET A 96 -6.53 -0.73 18.12
CA MET A 96 -6.05 0.65 18.25
C MET A 96 -5.07 0.81 19.41
N ILE A 97 -5.37 0.23 20.57
CA ILE A 97 -4.48 0.26 21.74
C ILE A 97 -3.20 -0.52 21.43
N THR A 98 -3.30 -1.71 20.83
CA THR A 98 -2.13 -2.54 20.45
C THR A 98 -1.25 -1.78 19.44
N GLN A 99 -1.84 -1.15 18.43
CA GLN A 99 -1.08 -0.34 17.46
C GLN A 99 -0.38 0.83 18.15
N ARG A 100 -1.06 1.52 19.07
CA ARG A 100 -0.45 2.64 19.81
C ARG A 100 0.75 2.18 20.65
N LEU A 101 0.64 1.05 21.32
CA LEU A 101 1.74 0.43 22.07
C LEU A 101 2.90 0.03 21.13
N GLY A 102 2.58 -0.51 19.96
CA GLY A 102 3.55 -0.88 18.93
C GLY A 102 4.36 0.30 18.39
N VAL A 103 3.82 1.53 18.37
CA VAL A 103 4.56 2.74 18.01
C VAL A 103 5.68 3.05 19.01
N GLU A 104 5.47 2.73 20.30
CA GLU A 104 6.45 2.94 21.39
C GLU A 104 7.46 1.79 21.54
N GLY A 105 7.35 0.75 20.70
CA GLY A 105 8.26 -0.38 20.73
C GLY A 105 7.69 -1.66 21.39
N TYR A 106 6.46 -1.64 21.81
CA TYR A 106 5.81 -2.84 22.40
C TYR A 106 5.12 -3.65 21.30
N THR A 107 5.92 -4.26 20.42
CA THR A 107 5.44 -4.93 19.20
C THR A 107 4.65 -6.21 19.46
N PHE A 108 4.78 -6.79 20.64
CA PHE A 108 4.06 -8.00 21.06
C PHE A 108 3.01 -7.72 22.15
N ALA A 109 2.60 -6.46 22.29
CA ALA A 109 1.56 -6.08 23.23
C ALA A 109 0.27 -6.87 22.97
N LYS A 110 -0.39 -7.26 24.04
CA LYS A 110 -1.69 -7.93 24.03
C LYS A 110 -2.71 -7.09 24.76
N VAL A 111 -3.83 -6.87 24.11
CA VAL A 111 -4.97 -6.16 24.70
C VAL A 111 -6.19 -7.05 24.52
N ASN A 112 -6.87 -7.35 25.63
CA ASN A 112 -8.04 -8.22 25.63
C ASN A 112 -9.21 -7.51 26.30
N GLY A 113 -10.31 -7.35 25.56
CA GLY A 113 -11.57 -6.85 26.09
C GLY A 113 -12.38 -7.98 26.73
N ILE A 114 -12.49 -7.97 28.05
CA ILE A 114 -13.17 -8.99 28.81
C ILE A 114 -14.56 -8.48 29.17
N PRO A 115 -15.65 -9.06 28.61
CA PRO A 115 -17.01 -8.72 28.97
C PRO A 115 -17.45 -9.44 30.25
N GLU A 116 -17.93 -8.69 31.22
CA GLU A 116 -18.65 -9.20 32.38
C GLU A 116 -20.15 -8.99 32.16
N ILE A 117 -20.85 -10.10 31.92
CA ILE A 117 -22.26 -10.10 31.50
C ILE A 117 -23.18 -10.28 32.67
N ASP A 118 -24.15 -9.37 32.86
CA ASP A 118 -25.27 -9.48 33.80
C ASP A 118 -26.54 -9.84 33.01
N ASP A 119 -26.90 -11.14 33.05
CA ASP A 119 -28.07 -11.65 32.31
C ASP A 119 -29.40 -11.19 32.91
N GLU A 120 -29.47 -10.80 34.20
CA GLU A 120 -30.70 -10.30 34.82
C GLU A 120 -31.01 -8.87 34.38
N LYS A 121 -29.97 -8.02 34.31
CA LYS A 121 -30.11 -6.60 33.94
C LYS A 121 -29.94 -6.38 32.44
N LYS A 122 -29.54 -7.40 31.68
CA LYS A 122 -29.20 -7.29 30.24
C LYS A 122 -28.14 -6.22 29.98
N THR A 123 -27.09 -6.26 30.81
CA THR A 123 -25.98 -5.32 30.75
C THR A 123 -24.65 -6.02 30.68
N VAL A 124 -23.64 -5.31 30.18
CA VAL A 124 -22.27 -5.79 30.08
C VAL A 124 -21.31 -4.71 30.55
N ALA A 125 -20.43 -5.05 31.48
CA ALA A 125 -19.29 -4.25 31.83
C ALA A 125 -18.07 -4.74 31.03
N LEU A 126 -17.33 -3.82 30.42
CA LEU A 126 -16.16 -4.15 29.61
C LEU A 126 -14.88 -3.72 30.31
N LYS A 127 -13.93 -4.63 30.39
CA LYS A 127 -12.62 -4.37 30.97
C LYS A 127 -11.54 -4.72 29.97
N PHE A 128 -10.83 -3.72 29.47
CA PHE A 128 -9.68 -3.94 28.60
C PHE A 128 -8.43 -4.16 29.43
N PHE A 129 -7.93 -5.39 29.38
CA PHE A 129 -6.68 -5.75 30.04
C PHE A 129 -5.50 -5.54 29.07
N VAL A 130 -4.56 -4.68 29.48
CA VAL A 130 -3.38 -4.30 28.68
C VAL A 130 -2.16 -5.01 29.24
N ASP A 131 -1.50 -5.82 28.42
CA ASP A 131 -0.20 -6.42 28.68
C ASP A 131 0.77 -5.97 27.57
N PRO A 132 1.60 -4.96 27.83
CA PRO A 132 2.52 -4.42 26.81
C PRO A 132 3.68 -5.39 26.51
N GLY A 133 3.98 -6.31 27.41
CA GLY A 133 5.19 -7.12 27.32
C GLY A 133 6.48 -6.30 27.45
N LYS A 134 7.55 -6.76 26.81
CA LYS A 134 8.85 -6.04 26.79
C LYS A 134 8.93 -5.11 25.59
N ARG A 135 9.62 -3.98 25.77
CA ARG A 135 9.98 -3.09 24.65
C ARG A 135 11.04 -3.77 23.80
N THR A 136 10.82 -3.79 22.48
CA THR A 136 11.66 -4.50 21.54
C THR A 136 12.51 -3.52 20.70
N TYR A 137 13.67 -4.01 20.25
CA TYR A 137 14.60 -3.29 19.41
C TYR A 137 14.86 -4.07 18.13
N VAL A 138 15.01 -3.36 17.02
CA VAL A 138 15.31 -3.98 15.73
C VAL A 138 16.79 -4.33 15.67
N ARG A 139 17.12 -5.61 15.60
CA ARG A 139 18.48 -6.08 15.42
C ARG A 139 18.96 -5.81 13.99
N ARG A 140 18.18 -6.25 13.00
CA ARG A 140 18.47 -6.07 11.58
C ARG A 140 17.20 -6.04 10.73
N ILE A 141 17.35 -5.50 9.52
CA ILE A 141 16.31 -5.49 8.49
C ILE A 141 16.75 -6.39 7.35
N GLU A 142 15.93 -7.39 7.04
CA GLU A 142 16.17 -8.37 5.96
C GLU A 142 15.19 -8.17 4.82
N PHE A 143 15.68 -8.35 3.58
CA PHE A 143 14.85 -8.35 2.38
C PHE A 143 14.88 -9.74 1.74
N ARG A 144 13.70 -10.21 1.28
CA ARG A 144 13.55 -11.49 0.59
C ARG A 144 12.68 -11.31 -0.66
N GLY A 145 13.03 -12.05 -1.71
CA GLY A 145 12.27 -12.04 -2.97
C GLY A 145 12.72 -10.97 -3.97
N ASN A 146 13.68 -10.10 -3.62
CA ASN A 146 14.26 -9.09 -4.51
C ASN A 146 15.33 -9.71 -5.42
N THR A 147 14.90 -10.46 -6.42
CA THR A 147 15.80 -11.18 -7.33
C THR A 147 16.45 -10.29 -8.40
N LYS A 148 15.77 -9.19 -8.76
CA LYS A 148 16.22 -8.20 -9.75
C LYS A 148 16.65 -6.90 -9.09
N SER A 149 15.85 -6.41 -8.13
CA SER A 149 16.12 -5.16 -7.43
C SER A 149 17.27 -5.35 -6.44
N VAL A 150 18.27 -4.47 -6.49
CA VAL A 150 19.39 -4.52 -5.57
C VAL A 150 18.95 -4.08 -4.15
N ASP A 151 19.58 -4.62 -3.12
CA ASP A 151 19.26 -4.38 -1.70
C ASP A 151 19.22 -2.88 -1.35
N GLU A 152 20.15 -2.11 -1.89
CA GLU A 152 20.23 -0.66 -1.70
C GLU A 152 18.94 0.08 -2.07
N VAL A 153 18.24 -0.39 -3.14
CA VAL A 153 16.97 0.21 -3.58
C VAL A 153 15.86 0.03 -2.55
N LEU A 154 15.85 -1.11 -1.86
CA LEU A 154 14.87 -1.36 -0.79
C LEU A 154 15.29 -0.65 0.49
N ARG A 155 16.56 -0.73 0.86
CA ARG A 155 17.10 -0.21 2.12
C ARG A 155 16.94 1.31 2.25
N ARG A 156 17.12 2.08 1.18
CA ARG A 156 16.92 3.54 1.19
C ARG A 156 15.46 3.98 1.43
N GLU A 157 14.51 3.07 1.24
CA GLU A 157 13.09 3.33 1.53
C GLU A 157 12.73 3.11 3.00
N MET A 158 13.62 2.53 3.79
CA MET A 158 13.34 2.24 5.20
C MET A 158 13.23 3.51 6.04
N ARG A 159 12.28 3.48 6.95
CA ARG A 159 12.08 4.50 8.00
C ARG A 159 12.38 3.94 9.38
N GLN A 160 12.12 2.65 9.56
CA GLN A 160 12.64 1.93 10.72
C GLN A 160 14.14 1.74 10.56
N MET A 161 14.91 2.05 11.61
CA MET A 161 16.34 1.88 11.63
C MET A 161 16.74 0.63 12.43
N GLU A 162 17.84 0.01 12.03
CA GLU A 162 18.49 -1.02 12.82
C GLU A 162 19.06 -0.44 14.12
N SER A 163 19.10 -1.22 15.18
CA SER A 163 19.53 -0.84 16.53
C SER A 163 18.66 0.23 17.22
N ALA A 164 17.54 0.59 16.62
CA ALA A 164 16.54 1.50 17.19
C ALA A 164 15.38 0.74 17.82
N PRO A 165 14.61 1.36 18.74
CA PRO A 165 13.34 0.80 19.19
C PRO A 165 12.45 0.47 17.99
N ALA A 166 11.83 -0.70 18.02
CA ALA A 166 10.90 -1.11 16.97
C ALA A 166 9.67 -0.20 17.01
N SER A 167 9.24 0.30 15.86
CA SER A 167 8.02 1.09 15.76
C SER A 167 7.14 0.52 14.67
N SER A 168 5.96 0.03 15.05
CA SER A 168 4.99 -0.52 14.09
C SER A 168 4.63 0.49 13.01
N ALA A 169 4.54 1.79 13.35
CA ALA A 169 4.28 2.85 12.40
C ALA A 169 5.41 3.04 11.38
N GLN A 170 6.69 3.00 11.83
CA GLN A 170 7.84 3.13 10.94
C GLN A 170 8.04 1.90 10.07
N ILE A 171 7.78 0.70 10.59
CA ILE A 171 7.81 -0.56 9.85
C ILE A 171 6.74 -0.53 8.74
N GLU A 172 5.52 -0.15 9.08
CA GLU A 172 4.42 -0.03 8.11
C GLU A 172 4.68 1.08 7.08
N GLN A 173 5.20 2.23 7.50
CA GLN A 173 5.59 3.29 6.59
C GLN A 173 6.66 2.82 5.59
N SER A 174 7.63 2.04 6.04
CA SER A 174 8.67 1.44 5.18
C SER A 174 8.04 0.48 4.16
N ARG A 175 7.09 -0.36 4.60
CA ARG A 175 6.33 -1.27 3.72
C ARG A 175 5.58 -0.51 2.62
N VAL A 176 4.83 0.53 3.01
CA VAL A 176 4.08 1.37 2.06
C VAL A 176 5.01 2.09 1.08
N ARG A 177 6.19 2.50 1.51
CA ARG A 177 7.18 3.12 0.63
C ARG A 177 7.70 2.15 -0.41
N LEU A 178 7.98 0.90 -0.04
CA LEU A 178 8.34 -0.15 -0.99
C LEU A 178 7.24 -0.40 -2.02
N GLU A 179 5.98 -0.47 -1.60
CA GLU A 179 4.83 -0.62 -2.52
C GLU A 179 4.74 0.54 -3.52
N ARG A 180 4.98 1.77 -3.07
CA ARG A 180 4.94 2.97 -3.92
C ARG A 180 6.00 3.01 -5.02
N LEU A 181 7.07 2.23 -4.90
CA LEU A 181 8.06 2.11 -5.98
C LEU A 181 7.45 1.52 -7.27
N GLY A 182 6.38 0.72 -7.15
CA GLY A 182 5.74 0.06 -8.29
C GLY A 182 6.58 -1.08 -8.89
N PHE A 183 7.62 -1.53 -8.19
CA PHE A 183 8.49 -2.65 -8.59
C PHE A 183 7.99 -3.99 -8.07
N PHE A 184 7.11 -3.94 -7.07
CA PHE A 184 6.59 -5.09 -6.34
C PHE A 184 5.08 -5.18 -6.48
N LYS A 185 4.58 -6.39 -6.67
CA LYS A 185 3.16 -6.73 -6.68
C LYS A 185 2.59 -6.82 -5.27
N GLU A 186 3.40 -7.34 -4.36
CA GLU A 186 3.07 -7.51 -2.95
C GLU A 186 4.31 -7.22 -2.10
N VAL A 187 4.11 -6.58 -0.95
CA VAL A 187 5.14 -6.35 0.07
C VAL A 187 4.57 -6.72 1.43
N LYS A 188 5.19 -7.70 2.08
CA LYS A 188 4.86 -8.10 3.46
C LYS A 188 5.97 -7.69 4.40
N ALA A 189 5.61 -7.23 5.59
CA ALA A 189 6.54 -6.96 6.68
C ALA A 189 6.20 -7.86 7.87
N GLU A 190 7.18 -8.57 8.37
CA GLU A 190 7.02 -9.51 9.49
C GLU A 190 8.09 -9.22 10.55
N ASN A 191 7.67 -9.24 11.82
CA ASN A 191 8.57 -9.14 12.96
C ASN A 191 8.92 -10.55 13.41
N VAL A 192 10.18 -10.90 13.35
CA VAL A 192 10.70 -12.23 13.70
C VAL A 192 11.48 -12.11 15.01
N GLU A 193 11.05 -12.85 16.04
CA GLU A 193 11.76 -12.91 17.32
C GLU A 193 13.16 -13.50 17.11
N VAL A 194 14.15 -12.93 17.80
CA VAL A 194 15.52 -13.43 17.75
C VAL A 194 15.73 -14.45 18.85
N PRO A 195 16.01 -15.74 18.52
CA PRO A 195 16.22 -16.76 19.53
C PRO A 195 17.34 -16.40 20.52
N GLY A 196 17.06 -16.57 21.82
CA GLY A 196 18.00 -16.27 22.89
C GLY A 196 18.03 -14.82 23.35
N THR A 197 17.15 -13.99 22.83
CA THR A 197 16.92 -12.62 23.30
C THR A 197 15.42 -12.42 23.56
N ASP A 198 15.09 -11.58 24.54
CA ASP A 198 13.68 -11.32 24.91
C ASP A 198 13.20 -9.95 24.39
N ASP A 199 14.11 -9.14 23.86
CA ASP A 199 13.89 -7.73 23.51
C ASP A 199 14.39 -7.37 22.10
N MET A 200 14.80 -8.35 21.29
CA MET A 200 15.26 -8.11 19.92
C MET A 200 14.38 -8.80 18.89
N ILE A 201 14.15 -8.09 17.80
CA ILE A 201 13.47 -8.61 16.61
C ILE A 201 14.28 -8.34 15.35
N ASP A 202 14.13 -9.21 14.38
CA ASP A 202 14.48 -8.95 12.98
C ASP A 202 13.22 -8.52 12.24
N VAL A 203 13.31 -7.46 11.44
CA VAL A 203 12.22 -7.04 10.57
C VAL A 203 12.49 -7.58 9.18
N GLN A 204 11.63 -8.48 8.71
CA GLN A 204 11.76 -9.12 7.41
C GLN A 204 10.74 -8.55 6.43
N TYR A 205 11.21 -7.96 5.34
CA TYR A 205 10.37 -7.55 4.21
C TYR A 205 10.44 -8.60 3.11
N THR A 206 9.33 -9.26 2.84
CA THR A 206 9.20 -10.20 1.73
C THR A 206 8.48 -9.51 0.58
N VAL A 207 9.12 -9.46 -0.59
CA VAL A 207 8.60 -8.79 -1.78
C VAL A 207 8.36 -9.77 -2.92
N GLU A 208 7.28 -9.57 -3.69
CA GLU A 208 7.03 -10.25 -4.95
C GLU A 208 7.26 -9.26 -6.09
N GLU A 209 8.35 -9.46 -6.86
CA GLU A 209 8.69 -8.54 -7.96
C GLU A 209 7.73 -8.65 -9.13
N GLN A 210 7.42 -7.51 -9.74
CA GLN A 210 6.65 -7.42 -10.97
C GLN A 210 7.42 -6.72 -12.09
N SER A 211 6.87 -6.78 -13.31
CA SER A 211 7.45 -6.03 -14.43
C SER A 211 7.30 -4.53 -14.19
N SER A 212 8.43 -3.83 -14.17
CA SER A 212 8.50 -2.37 -14.01
C SER A 212 8.73 -1.64 -15.33
N GLY A 213 8.68 -2.35 -16.45
CA GLY A 213 8.82 -1.81 -17.79
C GLY A 213 7.58 -1.98 -18.65
N SER A 214 7.43 -1.11 -19.64
CA SER A 214 6.40 -1.19 -20.66
C SER A 214 6.98 -0.91 -22.03
N ILE A 215 6.48 -1.63 -23.04
CA ILE A 215 6.75 -1.38 -24.44
C ILE A 215 5.40 -1.08 -25.08
N GLY A 216 5.30 0.02 -25.81
CA GLY A 216 4.12 0.42 -26.55
C GLY A 216 4.46 0.63 -28.02
N ALA A 217 3.53 0.28 -28.89
CA ALA A 217 3.55 0.66 -30.29
C ALA A 217 2.17 1.19 -30.67
N SER A 218 2.11 2.21 -31.49
CA SER A 218 0.88 2.80 -31.96
C SER A 218 0.94 3.08 -33.47
N VAL A 219 -0.18 2.87 -34.12
CA VAL A 219 -0.39 3.20 -35.54
C VAL A 219 -1.66 4.02 -35.63
N GLY A 220 -1.58 5.15 -36.28
CA GLY A 220 -2.69 6.06 -36.50
C GLY A 220 -2.68 6.60 -37.92
N TYR A 221 -3.79 7.18 -38.35
CA TYR A 221 -3.89 7.92 -39.60
C TYR A 221 -4.66 9.21 -39.38
N ALA A 222 -4.12 10.31 -39.86
CA ALA A 222 -4.79 11.59 -39.86
C ALA A 222 -4.66 12.21 -41.28
N GLN A 223 -5.68 12.95 -41.71
CA GLN A 223 -5.74 13.48 -43.04
C GLN A 223 -4.54 14.38 -43.39
N ASP A 224 -4.10 15.17 -42.41
CA ASP A 224 -3.00 16.14 -42.59
C ASP A 224 -1.61 15.52 -42.29
N ALA A 225 -1.57 14.56 -41.37
CA ALA A 225 -0.33 13.94 -40.91
C ALA A 225 0.01 12.61 -41.59
N GLY A 226 -0.91 12.06 -42.38
CA GLY A 226 -0.76 10.78 -43.03
C GLY A 226 -0.73 9.62 -42.03
N LEU A 227 0.12 8.64 -42.30
CA LEU A 227 0.39 7.52 -41.37
C LEU A 227 1.25 8.02 -40.22
N ILE A 228 0.79 7.76 -38.98
CA ILE A 228 1.50 8.09 -37.77
C ILE A 228 1.94 6.78 -37.12
N LEU A 229 3.24 6.66 -36.88
CA LEU A 229 3.85 5.51 -36.21
C LEU A 229 4.47 5.98 -34.90
N GLY A 230 4.15 5.29 -33.81
CA GLY A 230 4.74 5.55 -32.50
C GLY A 230 5.31 4.27 -31.89
N ALA A 231 6.44 4.38 -31.22
CA ALA A 231 7.00 3.35 -30.37
C ALA A 231 7.56 3.98 -29.11
N ASN A 232 7.30 3.36 -27.97
CA ASN A 232 7.86 3.78 -26.69
C ASN A 232 8.31 2.59 -25.85
N LEU A 233 9.43 2.77 -25.18
CA LEU A 233 9.96 1.86 -24.17
C LEU A 233 10.17 2.66 -22.91
N GLN A 234 9.63 2.16 -21.80
CA GLN A 234 9.83 2.73 -20.48
C GLN A 234 10.27 1.63 -19.54
N GLN A 235 11.32 1.86 -18.76
CA GLN A 235 11.80 0.95 -17.73
C GLN A 235 12.04 1.73 -16.44
N ASN A 236 11.27 1.43 -15.38
CA ASN A 236 11.32 2.18 -14.12
C ASN A 236 12.33 1.64 -13.10
N ASN A 237 12.79 0.41 -13.27
CA ASN A 237 13.82 -0.22 -12.44
C ASN A 237 14.91 -0.79 -13.33
N PHE A 238 15.63 0.10 -14.03
CA PHE A 238 16.64 -0.29 -14.99
C PHE A 238 17.79 -1.02 -14.29
N LEU A 239 18.03 -2.27 -14.72
CA LEU A 239 19.01 -3.20 -14.13
C LEU A 239 18.90 -3.33 -12.60
N GLY A 240 17.70 -3.22 -12.05
CA GLY A 240 17.44 -3.37 -10.60
C GLY A 240 17.91 -2.20 -9.74
N THR A 241 18.38 -1.11 -10.33
CA THR A 241 18.98 0.05 -9.62
C THR A 241 17.97 1.13 -9.21
N GLY A 242 16.68 0.93 -9.52
CA GLY A 242 15.62 1.91 -9.30
C GLY A 242 15.69 3.13 -10.23
N LYS A 243 16.63 3.14 -11.19
CA LYS A 243 16.76 4.21 -12.19
C LYS A 243 15.72 4.01 -13.30
N GLN A 244 15.28 5.11 -13.90
CA GLN A 244 14.28 5.09 -14.94
C GLN A 244 14.93 5.45 -16.28
N VAL A 245 14.61 4.67 -17.32
CA VAL A 245 15.06 4.91 -18.69
C VAL A 245 13.84 4.86 -19.59
N GLY A 246 13.71 5.86 -20.46
CA GLY A 246 12.65 5.94 -21.46
C GLY A 246 13.21 6.26 -22.85
N ILE A 247 12.67 5.60 -23.86
CA ILE A 247 12.95 5.85 -25.27
C ILE A 247 11.61 6.05 -25.97
N GLY A 248 11.48 7.11 -26.73
CA GLY A 248 10.29 7.41 -27.51
C GLY A 248 10.65 7.69 -28.97
N LEU A 249 9.90 7.09 -29.86
CA LEU A 249 9.97 7.29 -31.31
C LEU A 249 8.57 7.65 -31.80
N ASN A 250 8.46 8.72 -32.56
CA ASN A 250 7.21 9.09 -33.21
C ASN A 250 7.53 9.63 -34.61
N SER A 251 6.85 9.10 -35.62
CA SER A 251 7.05 9.46 -37.03
C SER A 251 5.71 9.68 -37.71
N SER A 252 5.62 10.73 -38.47
CA SER A 252 4.46 11.08 -39.31
C SER A 252 4.95 11.66 -40.64
N LYS A 253 4.02 11.97 -41.55
CA LYS A 253 4.35 12.52 -42.86
C LYS A 253 5.25 13.78 -42.78
N TYR A 254 5.02 14.61 -41.76
CA TYR A 254 5.69 15.92 -41.65
C TYR A 254 6.57 16.06 -40.41
N GLN A 255 6.58 15.07 -39.47
CA GLN A 255 7.35 15.19 -38.24
C GLN A 255 7.93 13.86 -37.78
N ASP A 256 9.22 13.86 -37.48
CA ASP A 256 9.90 12.81 -36.77
C ASP A 256 10.37 13.32 -35.42
N LEU A 257 10.13 12.55 -34.35
CA LEU A 257 10.54 12.83 -33.00
C LEU A 257 11.21 11.61 -32.36
N TYR A 258 12.44 11.80 -31.93
CA TYR A 258 13.21 10.84 -31.16
C TYR A 258 13.50 11.42 -29.80
N SER A 259 13.24 10.65 -28.73
CA SER A 259 13.47 11.12 -27.38
C SER A 259 14.12 10.04 -26.51
N PHE A 260 14.99 10.48 -25.60
CA PHE A 260 15.60 9.65 -24.58
C PHE A 260 15.48 10.35 -23.25
N ASN A 261 15.04 9.63 -22.22
CA ASN A 261 14.87 10.13 -20.86
C ASN A 261 15.59 9.20 -19.87
N TYR A 262 16.27 9.81 -18.91
CA TYR A 262 16.91 9.11 -17.81
C TYR A 262 16.62 9.84 -16.50
N VAL A 263 16.25 9.10 -15.46
CA VAL A 263 16.05 9.65 -14.11
C VAL A 263 16.68 8.74 -13.08
N ASN A 264 17.53 9.32 -12.25
CA ASN A 264 17.99 8.69 -11.01
C ASN A 264 17.22 9.33 -9.85
N PRO A 265 16.27 8.62 -9.20
CA PRO A 265 15.46 9.18 -8.11
C PRO A 265 16.26 9.41 -6.81
N TYR A 266 17.38 8.73 -6.66
CA TYR A 266 18.33 8.88 -5.55
C TYR A 266 19.73 9.13 -6.10
N PHE A 267 19.95 10.33 -6.61
CA PHE A 267 21.27 10.78 -7.04
C PHE A 267 22.18 11.03 -5.85
N THR A 268 21.62 11.48 -4.73
CA THR A 268 22.27 11.59 -3.43
C THR A 268 21.56 10.69 -2.42
N GLU A 269 22.21 10.36 -1.32
CA GLU A 269 21.65 9.54 -0.23
C GLU A 269 20.42 10.20 0.40
N ASP A 270 20.34 11.52 0.44
CA ASP A 270 19.20 12.31 0.93
C ASP A 270 17.98 12.29 0.00
N GLY A 271 18.03 11.56 -1.12
CA GLY A 271 16.90 11.40 -2.03
C GLY A 271 16.72 12.55 -3.01
N VAL A 272 17.75 13.34 -3.28
CA VAL A 272 17.75 14.28 -4.39
C VAL A 272 17.72 13.50 -5.69
N SER A 273 16.71 13.73 -6.53
CA SER A 273 16.65 13.13 -7.86
C SER A 273 17.35 13.97 -8.90
N ARG A 274 17.97 13.29 -9.88
CA ARG A 274 18.52 13.93 -11.08
C ARG A 274 18.01 13.23 -12.31
N GLY A 275 17.51 14.01 -13.26
CA GLY A 275 17.09 13.52 -14.56
C GLY A 275 17.70 14.31 -15.68
N PHE A 276 17.81 13.69 -16.85
CA PHE A 276 18.08 14.38 -18.09
C PHE A 276 17.21 13.78 -19.21
N SER A 277 16.83 14.63 -20.15
CA SER A 277 16.19 14.19 -21.37
C SER A 277 16.85 14.90 -22.56
N VAL A 278 16.95 14.16 -23.67
CA VAL A 278 17.38 14.69 -24.94
C VAL A 278 16.36 14.31 -26.00
N PHE A 279 16.14 15.21 -26.95
CA PHE A 279 15.27 14.92 -28.07
C PHE A 279 15.83 15.53 -29.37
N TYR A 280 15.48 14.85 -30.45
CA TYR A 280 15.63 15.37 -31.81
C TYR A 280 14.26 15.38 -32.47
N ARG A 281 13.90 16.51 -33.05
CA ARG A 281 12.66 16.70 -33.79
C ARG A 281 12.97 17.28 -35.15
N SER A 282 12.55 16.60 -36.21
CA SER A 282 12.54 17.12 -37.56
C SER A 282 11.11 17.42 -37.96
N THR A 283 10.84 18.62 -38.49
CA THR A 283 9.51 19.04 -38.92
C THR A 283 9.61 19.59 -40.35
N ASP A 284 8.98 18.92 -41.29
CA ASP A 284 8.88 19.32 -42.68
C ASP A 284 7.59 20.12 -42.90
N LEU A 285 7.71 21.43 -43.04
CA LEU A 285 6.57 22.35 -43.23
C LEU A 285 6.08 22.41 -44.68
N GLU A 286 6.87 21.91 -45.63
CA GLU A 286 6.45 21.79 -47.01
C GLU A 286 5.37 20.72 -47.19
N GLU A 287 5.49 19.60 -46.49
CA GLU A 287 4.53 18.50 -46.51
C GLU A 287 3.11 18.89 -46.07
N ILE A 288 2.98 19.96 -45.31
CA ILE A 288 1.70 20.50 -44.85
C ILE A 288 1.33 21.84 -45.53
N ASN A 289 2.07 22.22 -46.59
CA ASN A 289 1.85 23.45 -47.38
C ASN A 289 1.85 24.75 -46.55
N VAL A 290 2.64 24.81 -45.48
CA VAL A 290 2.77 26.00 -44.62
C VAL A 290 3.96 26.84 -45.04
N ALA A 291 5.10 26.23 -45.33
CA ALA A 291 6.33 26.89 -45.71
C ALA A 291 7.28 25.93 -46.42
N SER A 292 8.14 26.42 -47.32
CA SER A 292 9.10 25.60 -48.07
C SER A 292 10.42 25.45 -47.34
N TYR A 293 10.39 24.96 -46.08
CA TYR A 293 11.58 24.62 -45.31
C TYR A 293 11.33 23.54 -44.28
N THR A 294 12.37 22.86 -43.90
CA THR A 294 12.40 21.88 -42.79
C THR A 294 13.06 22.51 -41.58
N THR A 295 12.53 22.25 -40.42
CA THR A 295 13.13 22.68 -39.15
C THR A 295 13.60 21.48 -38.37
N ASP A 296 14.90 21.37 -38.11
CA ASP A 296 15.50 20.40 -37.21
C ASP A 296 15.72 21.03 -35.84
N THR A 297 15.27 20.39 -34.80
CA THR A 297 15.44 20.89 -33.45
C THR A 297 16.10 19.82 -32.60
N VAL A 298 17.25 20.13 -32.03
CA VAL A 298 17.88 19.35 -30.98
C VAL A 298 17.68 20.06 -29.65
N GLY A 299 17.21 19.35 -28.66
CA GLY A 299 17.02 19.91 -27.33
C GLY A 299 17.40 18.95 -26.22
N GLY A 300 17.75 19.54 -25.10
CA GLY A 300 18.07 18.79 -23.89
C GLY A 300 17.57 19.50 -22.64
N THR A 301 17.16 18.72 -21.63
CA THR A 301 16.78 19.27 -20.33
C THR A 301 17.47 18.49 -19.22
N MET A 302 17.84 19.20 -18.16
CA MET A 302 18.30 18.62 -16.91
C MET A 302 17.32 19.00 -15.80
N SER A 303 16.97 18.04 -14.97
CA SER A 303 16.03 18.22 -13.87
C SER A 303 16.63 17.73 -12.56
N PHE A 304 16.32 18.44 -11.48
CA PHE A 304 16.64 18.08 -10.13
C PHE A 304 15.37 18.14 -9.28
N GLY A 305 15.20 17.18 -8.38
CA GLY A 305 14.08 17.16 -7.44
C GLY A 305 14.58 16.98 -6.04
N TYR A 306 14.29 17.94 -5.16
CA TYR A 306 14.65 17.91 -3.74
C TYR A 306 13.42 17.50 -2.91
N PRO A 307 13.50 16.44 -2.08
CA PRO A 307 12.40 16.06 -1.21
C PRO A 307 12.32 17.03 -0.03
N ILE A 308 11.18 17.72 0.13
CA ILE A 308 10.90 18.60 1.27
C ILE A 308 10.24 17.79 2.40
N SER A 309 9.36 16.87 2.04
CA SER A 309 8.67 15.98 2.96
C SER A 309 8.38 14.63 2.29
N GLU A 310 7.74 13.71 3.00
CA GLU A 310 7.31 12.41 2.45
C GLU A 310 6.39 12.53 1.23
N THR A 311 5.66 13.64 1.10
CA THR A 311 4.66 13.86 0.04
C THR A 311 4.97 15.05 -0.85
N GLN A 312 6.02 15.86 -0.56
CA GLN A 312 6.30 17.09 -1.28
C GLN A 312 7.73 17.09 -1.82
N ARG A 313 7.88 17.49 -3.08
CA ARG A 313 9.18 17.69 -3.74
C ARG A 313 9.24 19.05 -4.41
N LEU A 314 10.38 19.71 -4.29
CA LEU A 314 10.72 20.90 -5.07
C LEU A 314 11.47 20.46 -6.33
N GLY A 315 11.01 20.86 -7.50
CA GLY A 315 11.64 20.54 -8.78
C GLY A 315 12.25 21.77 -9.46
N LEU A 316 13.47 21.62 -9.91
CA LEU A 316 14.14 22.58 -10.80
C LEU A 316 14.38 21.89 -12.15
N ARG A 317 14.01 22.55 -13.25
CA ARG A 317 14.29 22.10 -14.61
C ARG A 317 14.94 23.20 -15.41
N VAL A 318 16.05 22.87 -16.05
CA VAL A 318 16.77 23.75 -16.96
C VAL A 318 16.88 23.04 -18.30
N GLY A 319 16.57 23.72 -19.38
CA GLY A 319 16.66 23.15 -20.72
C GLY A 319 17.04 24.18 -21.77
N ASP A 320 17.65 23.70 -22.82
CA ASP A 320 17.98 24.45 -24.04
C ASP A 320 17.51 23.68 -25.26
N HIS A 321 17.15 24.39 -26.33
CA HIS A 321 16.83 23.79 -27.62
C HIS A 321 17.35 24.69 -28.74
N ARG A 322 17.86 24.04 -29.78
CA ARG A 322 18.46 24.75 -30.95
C ARG A 322 17.74 24.34 -32.22
N PRO A 323 16.91 25.21 -32.77
CA PRO A 323 16.33 24.99 -34.08
C PRO A 323 17.35 25.33 -35.17
N GLU A 324 17.45 24.49 -36.18
CA GLU A 324 18.16 24.72 -37.43
C GLU A 324 17.14 24.69 -38.56
N VAL A 325 17.15 25.74 -39.41
CA VAL A 325 16.24 25.84 -40.53
C VAL A 325 16.99 25.46 -41.79
N ARG A 326 16.49 24.52 -42.55
CA ARG A 326 17.01 24.11 -43.85
C ARG A 326 16.01 24.49 -44.93
N ALA A 327 16.48 25.17 -45.97
CA ALA A 327 15.65 25.43 -47.14
C ALA A 327 15.35 24.13 -47.90
N ALA A 328 14.12 23.96 -48.36
CA ALA A 328 13.76 22.82 -49.18
C ALA A 328 14.57 22.87 -50.49
N GLY A 329 15.32 21.81 -50.81
CA GLY A 329 16.07 21.69 -52.07
C GLY A 329 17.53 22.14 -52.04
N ALA A 330 18.20 22.21 -50.86
CA ALA A 330 19.65 22.37 -50.79
C ALA A 330 20.36 21.03 -50.56
#